data_90513fc20217a48a5c566bc76b8947b5
#
_entry.id   90513fc20217a48a5c566bc76b8947b5
#
_cell.length_a   1.000
_cell.length_b   1.000
_cell.length_c   1.000
_cell.angle_alpha   90.00
_cell.angle_beta   90.00
_cell.angle_gamma   90.00
#
_symmetry.space_group_name_H-M   'P 1'
#
loop_
_entity.id
_entity.type
_entity.pdbx_description
1 polymer ?
#
loop_
_entity_poly.entity_id
_entity_poly.type
_entity_poly.pdbx_seq_one_letter_code
_entity_poly.pdbx_strand_id
1 'polypeptide(L)'
;MRVSHPGFRIPTVAAACLLGAALVAIIPSSTQTAIANGDTRVINLHHAHTQESISVAFRVNGSYDAAALKKLNWFLRDWRNDATTKMDPRLFDVIWEAQRGVGSSAPVRVQSAYRSPATNSMLRRRSRGVAEFSQHMQGRAMDIHVSDVSMARIRETAMRLQRGGVGYYPDSNFVHLDVGSVRAWPRMSYDQLARLFPNGKTVHLPTNGQPLAHRQPSAPAPPCRACA
;
A
#
# COMPACT_ATOMS: atom_id res chain seq x y z
N MET A 1 -81.81 10.56 -59.76
CA MET A 1 -81.63 9.97 -58.43
C MET A 1 -80.19 10.28 -57.95
N ARG A 2 -80.07 11.22 -57.00
CA ARG A 2 -78.76 11.56 -56.39
C ARG A 2 -78.73 10.93 -55.03
N VAL A 3 -77.77 10.10 -54.75
CA VAL A 3 -77.54 9.50 -53.43
C VAL A 3 -76.39 10.27 -52.79
N SER A 4 -76.68 10.93 -51.71
CA SER A 4 -75.71 11.67 -50.88
C SER A 4 -75.04 10.72 -49.92
N HIS A 5 -73.71 10.75 -49.90
CA HIS A 5 -72.93 10.06 -48.88
C HIS A 5 -72.56 10.98 -47.73
N PRO A 6 -72.68 10.62 -46.47
CA PRO A 6 -72.28 11.39 -45.33
C PRO A 6 -70.77 11.24 -45.08
N GLY A 7 -70.08 12.38 -44.92
CA GLY A 7 -68.65 12.43 -44.58
C GLY A 7 -68.37 11.96 -43.17
N PHE A 8 -67.46 11.05 -43.07
CA PHE A 8 -66.92 10.51 -41.83
C PHE A 8 -65.77 11.42 -41.37
N ARG A 9 -65.95 12.12 -40.24
CA ARG A 9 -64.88 12.92 -39.62
C ARG A 9 -64.08 12.03 -38.67
N ILE A 10 -62.78 11.86 -38.91
CA ILE A 10 -61.81 11.18 -38.04
C ILE A 10 -61.32 12.18 -37.00
N PRO A 11 -61.40 11.90 -35.70
CA PRO A 11 -60.78 12.74 -34.69
C PRO A 11 -59.26 12.45 -34.65
N THR A 12 -58.47 13.54 -34.77
CA THR A 12 -57.02 13.52 -34.56
C THR A 12 -56.69 13.26 -33.09
N VAL A 13 -56.23 12.05 -32.83
CA VAL A 13 -55.65 11.72 -31.52
C VAL A 13 -54.22 12.17 -31.51
N ALA A 14 -53.92 13.17 -30.70
CA ALA A 14 -52.54 13.61 -30.43
C ALA A 14 -51.80 12.52 -29.63
N ALA A 15 -50.84 11.89 -30.27
CA ALA A 15 -49.93 10.96 -29.61
C ALA A 15 -48.90 11.74 -28.80
N ALA A 16 -49.06 11.78 -27.50
CA ALA A 16 -48.02 12.26 -26.56
C ALA A 16 -46.92 11.19 -26.44
N CYS A 17 -45.77 11.41 -27.06
CA CYS A 17 -44.57 10.63 -26.85
C CYS A 17 -44.00 10.94 -25.45
N LEU A 18 -44.24 10.10 -24.49
CA LEU A 18 -43.54 10.08 -23.22
C LEU A 18 -42.13 9.43 -23.45
N LEU A 19 -41.12 10.24 -23.61
CA LEU A 19 -39.72 9.82 -23.52
C LEU A 19 -39.40 9.51 -22.06
N GLY A 20 -39.54 8.25 -21.70
CA GLY A 20 -39.06 7.71 -20.43
C GLY A 20 -37.52 7.64 -20.48
N ALA A 21 -36.82 8.63 -19.89
CA ALA A 21 -35.42 8.54 -19.63
C ALA A 21 -35.19 7.45 -18.57
N ALA A 22 -34.76 6.27 -19.00
CA ALA A 22 -34.29 5.22 -18.09
C ALA A 22 -32.97 5.70 -17.47
N LEU A 23 -33.03 6.17 -16.22
CA LEU A 23 -31.84 6.44 -15.39
C LEU A 23 -31.25 5.07 -15.06
N VAL A 24 -30.24 4.65 -15.81
CA VAL A 24 -29.39 3.49 -15.43
C VAL A 24 -28.55 3.96 -14.25
N ALA A 25 -29.01 3.67 -13.04
CA ALA A 25 -28.20 3.81 -11.84
C ALA A 25 -27.05 2.79 -11.95
N ILE A 26 -25.85 3.25 -12.25
CA ILE A 26 -24.63 2.45 -12.17
C ILE A 26 -24.39 2.23 -10.68
N ILE A 27 -24.90 1.11 -10.16
CA ILE A 27 -24.58 0.65 -8.81
C ILE A 27 -23.14 0.12 -8.89
N PRO A 28 -22.16 0.74 -8.25
CA PRO A 28 -20.80 0.20 -8.22
C PRO A 28 -20.89 -1.20 -7.61
N SER A 29 -20.32 -2.21 -8.31
CA SER A 29 -20.32 -3.58 -7.79
C SER A 29 -19.65 -3.59 -6.42
N SER A 30 -20.19 -4.33 -5.47
CA SER A 30 -19.67 -4.46 -4.11
C SER A 30 -18.17 -4.84 -4.09
N THR A 31 -17.74 -5.59 -5.08
CA THR A 31 -16.34 -6.00 -5.28
C THR A 31 -15.41 -4.81 -5.54
N GLN A 32 -15.82 -3.84 -6.37
CA GLN A 32 -15.01 -2.63 -6.63
C GLN A 32 -14.94 -1.74 -5.39
N THR A 33 -16.01 -1.62 -4.63
CA THR A 33 -16.04 -0.87 -3.39
C THR A 33 -15.14 -1.51 -2.33
N ALA A 34 -15.16 -2.84 -2.17
CA ALA A 34 -14.30 -3.57 -1.24
C ALA A 34 -12.80 -3.39 -1.57
N ILE A 35 -12.43 -3.43 -2.85
CA ILE A 35 -11.03 -3.17 -3.28
C ILE A 35 -10.65 -1.71 -3.01
N ALA A 36 -11.55 -0.77 -3.31
CA ALA A 36 -11.31 0.66 -3.08
C ALA A 36 -11.13 0.99 -1.60
N ASN A 37 -11.87 0.33 -0.70
CA ASN A 37 -11.77 0.50 0.75
C ASN A 37 -10.59 -0.25 1.38
N GLY A 38 -9.85 -1.06 0.60
CA GLY A 38 -8.73 -1.86 1.12
C GLY A 38 -9.14 -3.10 1.90
N ASP A 39 -10.40 -3.51 1.86
CA ASP A 39 -10.88 -4.77 2.48
C ASP A 39 -10.36 -6.00 1.74
N THR A 40 -10.17 -5.86 0.42
CA THR A 40 -9.48 -6.85 -0.41
C THR A 40 -8.16 -6.27 -0.88
N ARG A 41 -7.05 -6.96 -0.55
CA ARG A 41 -5.68 -6.52 -0.85
C ARG A 41 -4.98 -7.55 -1.71
N VAL A 42 -4.57 -7.12 -2.89
CA VAL A 42 -3.77 -7.91 -3.83
C VAL A 42 -2.34 -7.42 -3.77
N ILE A 43 -1.37 -8.34 -3.70
CA ILE A 43 0.04 -8.03 -3.78
C ILE A 43 0.65 -8.68 -5.02
N ASN A 44 1.43 -7.90 -5.77
CA ASN A 44 2.15 -8.34 -6.97
C ASN A 44 3.64 -8.30 -6.65
N LEU A 45 4.29 -9.47 -6.60
CA LEU A 45 5.70 -9.60 -6.26
C LEU A 45 6.48 -10.23 -7.41
N HIS A 46 7.73 -9.80 -7.58
CA HIS A 46 8.73 -10.41 -8.44
C HIS A 46 10.01 -10.66 -7.63
N HIS A 47 10.46 -11.90 -7.55
CA HIS A 47 11.63 -12.26 -6.77
C HIS A 47 12.92 -12.04 -7.56
N ALA A 48 13.83 -11.19 -7.08
CA ALA A 48 15.01 -10.77 -7.81
C ALA A 48 16.02 -11.90 -8.10
N HIS A 49 16.04 -12.97 -7.31
CA HIS A 49 16.99 -14.08 -7.44
C HIS A 49 16.40 -15.31 -8.13
N THR A 50 15.17 -15.71 -7.77
CA THR A 50 14.51 -16.88 -8.38
C THR A 50 13.82 -16.55 -9.70
N GLN A 51 13.62 -15.25 -10.00
CA GLN A 51 12.89 -14.72 -11.17
C GLN A 51 11.41 -15.16 -11.20
N GLU A 52 10.92 -15.72 -10.11
CA GLU A 52 9.50 -16.07 -9.95
C GLU A 52 8.66 -14.81 -9.77
N SER A 53 7.41 -14.86 -10.20
CA SER A 53 6.42 -13.80 -9.97
C SER A 53 5.14 -14.39 -9.39
N ILE A 54 4.47 -13.64 -8.50
CA ILE A 54 3.20 -14.01 -7.91
C ILE A 54 2.28 -12.79 -7.83
N SER A 55 1.00 -13.02 -8.17
CA SER A 55 -0.08 -12.06 -7.92
C SER A 55 -1.15 -12.77 -7.11
N VAL A 56 -1.44 -12.29 -5.92
CA VAL A 56 -2.36 -12.98 -5.01
C VAL A 56 -3.10 -12.03 -4.10
N ALA A 57 -4.42 -12.26 -3.94
CA ALA A 57 -5.22 -11.60 -2.94
C ALA A 57 -4.92 -12.25 -1.57
N PHE A 58 -4.07 -11.59 -0.78
CA PHE A 58 -3.67 -12.10 0.54
C PHE A 58 -4.64 -11.72 1.66
N ARG A 59 -5.52 -10.75 1.40
CA ARG A 59 -6.58 -10.32 2.30
C ARG A 59 -7.87 -10.16 1.49
N VAL A 60 -8.97 -10.76 1.94
CA VAL A 60 -10.27 -10.74 1.27
C VAL A 60 -11.33 -10.39 2.30
N ASN A 61 -12.14 -9.38 2.02
CA ASN A 61 -13.17 -8.88 2.93
C ASN A 61 -12.65 -8.66 4.36
N GLY A 62 -11.48 -8.04 4.48
CA GLY A 62 -10.87 -7.73 5.75
C GLY A 62 -10.14 -8.90 6.45
N SER A 63 -10.21 -10.13 5.94
CA SER A 63 -9.57 -11.32 6.53
C SER A 63 -8.41 -11.82 5.69
N TYR A 64 -7.36 -12.32 6.34
CA TYR A 64 -6.24 -12.95 5.64
C TYR A 64 -6.64 -14.29 5.03
N ASP A 65 -6.30 -14.50 3.77
CA ASP A 65 -6.52 -15.77 3.07
C ASP A 65 -5.38 -16.76 3.36
N ALA A 66 -5.70 -17.87 4.03
CA ALA A 66 -4.70 -18.85 4.45
C ALA A 66 -4.01 -19.56 3.27
N ALA A 67 -4.71 -19.78 2.16
CA ALA A 67 -4.13 -20.41 0.98
C ALA A 67 -3.18 -19.45 0.26
N ALA A 68 -3.53 -18.17 0.18
CA ALA A 68 -2.64 -17.13 -0.32
C ALA A 68 -1.39 -16.98 0.53
N LEU A 69 -1.53 -16.96 1.86
CA LEU A 69 -0.39 -16.89 2.78
C LEU A 69 0.55 -18.09 2.63
N LYS A 70 0.02 -19.31 2.42
CA LYS A 70 0.83 -20.50 2.16
C LYS A 70 1.65 -20.35 0.87
N LYS A 71 1.05 -19.81 -0.21
CA LYS A 71 1.76 -19.52 -1.46
C LYS A 71 2.86 -18.48 -1.26
N LEU A 72 2.56 -17.40 -0.51
CA LEU A 72 3.54 -16.37 -0.19
C LEU A 72 4.69 -16.87 0.67
N ASN A 73 4.45 -17.77 1.64
CA ASN A 73 5.50 -18.38 2.45
C ASN A 73 6.50 -19.17 1.59
N TRP A 74 6.03 -19.89 0.58
CA TRP A 74 6.89 -20.60 -0.37
C TRP A 74 7.62 -19.62 -1.30
N PHE A 75 6.93 -18.65 -1.87
CA PHE A 75 7.51 -17.64 -2.76
C PHE A 75 8.65 -16.85 -2.09
N LEU A 76 8.49 -16.54 -0.79
CA LEU A 76 9.41 -15.73 0.01
C LEU A 76 10.44 -16.57 0.82
N ARG A 77 10.61 -17.84 0.44
CA ARG A 77 11.60 -18.74 1.04
C ARG A 77 13.03 -18.20 0.93
N ASP A 78 13.92 -18.74 1.73
CA ASP A 78 15.35 -18.48 1.56
C ASP A 78 15.82 -19.10 0.24
N TRP A 79 15.98 -18.29 -0.78
CA TRP A 79 16.31 -18.71 -2.15
C TRP A 79 17.65 -19.46 -2.28
N ARG A 80 18.46 -19.47 -1.23
CA ARG A 80 19.77 -20.15 -1.21
C ARG A 80 19.68 -21.63 -0.83
N ASN A 81 18.65 -22.00 -0.08
CA ASN A 81 18.50 -23.35 0.46
C ASN A 81 17.06 -23.84 0.57
N ASP A 82 16.12 -23.11 -0.05
CA ASP A 82 14.68 -23.39 -0.08
C ASP A 82 14.01 -23.50 1.30
N ALA A 83 14.69 -23.11 2.37
CA ALA A 83 14.09 -23.07 3.69
C ALA A 83 12.92 -22.09 3.74
N THR A 84 11.82 -22.50 4.34
CA THR A 84 10.58 -21.74 4.48
C THR A 84 10.29 -21.35 5.91
N THR A 85 9.47 -20.32 6.09
CA THR A 85 8.89 -19.95 7.38
C THR A 85 7.46 -19.44 7.19
N LYS A 86 6.72 -19.29 8.28
CA LYS A 86 5.47 -18.54 8.27
C LYS A 86 5.81 -17.04 8.29
N MET A 87 5.58 -16.36 7.16
CA MET A 87 5.72 -14.92 7.10
C MET A 87 4.61 -14.25 7.90
N ASP A 88 4.93 -13.19 8.62
CA ASP A 88 3.95 -12.39 9.36
C ASP A 88 3.01 -11.66 8.37
N PRO A 89 1.70 -11.92 8.37
CA PRO A 89 0.79 -11.33 7.40
C PRO A 89 0.72 -9.80 7.44
N ARG A 90 1.02 -9.20 8.61
CA ARG A 90 1.08 -7.73 8.77
C ARG A 90 2.17 -7.10 7.90
N LEU A 91 3.21 -7.86 7.54
CA LEU A 91 4.26 -7.40 6.63
C LEU A 91 3.69 -7.10 5.24
N PHE A 92 2.78 -7.94 4.75
CA PHE A 92 2.12 -7.72 3.46
C PHE A 92 1.23 -6.48 3.48
N ASP A 93 0.55 -6.21 4.61
CA ASP A 93 -0.21 -4.98 4.79
C ASP A 93 0.70 -3.75 4.72
N VAL A 94 1.85 -3.76 5.40
CA VAL A 94 2.80 -2.63 5.40
C VAL A 94 3.34 -2.37 3.99
N ILE A 95 3.72 -3.42 3.25
CA ILE A 95 4.24 -3.30 1.87
C ILE A 95 3.15 -2.78 0.93
N TRP A 96 1.93 -3.34 1.02
CA TRP A 96 0.80 -2.94 0.21
C TRP A 96 0.42 -1.47 0.46
N GLU A 97 0.36 -1.05 1.73
CA GLU A 97 0.05 0.33 2.11
C GLU A 97 1.16 1.31 1.69
N ALA A 98 2.44 0.93 1.83
CA ALA A 98 3.55 1.74 1.38
C ALA A 98 3.54 1.94 -0.15
N GLN A 99 3.32 0.87 -0.92
CA GLN A 99 3.22 0.92 -2.38
C GLN A 99 2.02 1.77 -2.82
N ARG A 100 0.85 1.54 -2.24
CA ARG A 100 -0.36 2.31 -2.54
C ARG A 100 -0.21 3.78 -2.17
N GLY A 101 0.43 4.07 -1.05
CA GLY A 101 0.66 5.44 -0.56
C GLY A 101 1.56 6.29 -1.47
N VAL A 102 2.39 5.66 -2.31
CA VAL A 102 3.16 6.36 -3.34
C VAL A 102 2.47 6.38 -4.70
N GLY A 103 1.30 5.75 -4.84
CA GLY A 103 0.53 5.68 -6.09
C GLY A 103 1.11 4.70 -7.11
N SER A 104 1.94 3.74 -6.71
CA SER A 104 2.52 2.74 -7.60
C SER A 104 1.61 1.54 -7.79
N SER A 105 1.57 1.02 -9.01
CA SER A 105 0.97 -0.28 -9.37
C SER A 105 1.99 -1.28 -9.92
N ALA A 106 3.27 -0.89 -10.04
CA ALA A 106 4.32 -1.76 -10.52
C ALA A 106 4.54 -2.93 -9.55
N PRO A 107 4.91 -4.13 -10.04
CA PRO A 107 5.24 -5.25 -9.15
C PRO A 107 6.36 -4.88 -8.18
N VAL A 108 6.20 -5.25 -6.91
CA VAL A 108 7.24 -5.08 -5.89
C VAL A 108 8.32 -6.12 -6.12
N ARG A 109 9.54 -5.65 -6.43
CA ARG A 109 10.70 -6.52 -6.58
C ARG A 109 11.25 -6.87 -5.21
N VAL A 110 11.30 -8.17 -4.89
CA VAL A 110 11.81 -8.70 -3.63
C VAL A 110 13.29 -8.99 -3.77
N GLN A 111 14.14 -8.26 -3.05
CA GLN A 111 15.59 -8.48 -3.00
C GLN A 111 15.97 -9.52 -1.94
N SER A 112 15.24 -9.54 -0.81
CA SER A 112 15.41 -10.51 0.27
C SER A 112 14.11 -10.59 1.07
N ALA A 113 13.75 -11.79 1.53
CA ALA A 113 12.62 -12.01 2.42
C ALA A 113 13.03 -12.91 3.58
N TYR A 114 12.52 -14.13 3.69
CA TYR A 114 12.99 -15.05 4.71
C TYR A 114 14.48 -15.36 4.55
N ARG A 115 15.16 -15.44 5.67
CA ARG A 115 16.58 -15.74 5.76
C ARG A 115 16.78 -16.79 6.85
N SER A 116 17.17 -17.99 6.46
CA SER A 116 17.44 -19.06 7.41
C SER A 116 18.57 -18.69 8.37
N PRO A 117 18.66 -19.27 9.56
CA PRO A 117 19.78 -19.03 10.47
C PRO A 117 21.14 -19.30 9.85
N ALA A 118 21.25 -20.34 9.02
CA ALA A 118 22.48 -20.67 8.29
C ALA A 118 22.87 -19.56 7.31
N THR A 119 21.91 -19.07 6.52
CA THR A 119 22.13 -17.93 5.59
C THR A 119 22.48 -16.67 6.36
N ASN A 120 21.78 -16.34 7.46
CA ASN A 120 22.08 -15.16 8.24
C ASN A 120 23.51 -15.21 8.82
N SER A 121 23.91 -16.34 9.35
CA SER A 121 25.28 -16.56 9.86
C SER A 121 26.33 -16.42 8.77
N MET A 122 26.09 -16.97 7.58
CA MET A 122 26.97 -16.81 6.42
C MET A 122 27.12 -15.33 6.02
N LEU A 123 26.02 -14.57 5.93
CA LEU A 123 26.02 -13.16 5.56
C LEU A 123 26.72 -12.30 6.62
N ARG A 124 26.56 -12.60 7.92
CA ARG A 124 27.26 -11.89 9.01
C ARG A 124 28.78 -12.04 8.91
N ARG A 125 29.28 -13.19 8.49
CA ARG A 125 30.73 -13.37 8.26
C ARG A 125 31.26 -12.51 7.12
N ARG A 126 30.40 -12.09 6.18
CA ARG A 126 30.76 -11.30 5.00
C ARG A 126 30.46 -9.79 5.14
N SER A 127 29.59 -9.41 6.08
CA SER A 127 29.16 -8.02 6.24
C SER A 127 28.82 -7.70 7.69
N ARG A 128 29.37 -6.59 8.19
CA ARG A 128 29.06 -6.03 9.51
C ARG A 128 27.67 -5.44 9.63
N GLY A 129 26.98 -5.19 8.51
CA GLY A 129 25.63 -4.61 8.47
C GLY A 129 24.51 -5.61 8.71
N VAL A 130 24.81 -6.91 8.89
CA VAL A 130 23.79 -7.95 9.10
C VAL A 130 23.60 -8.18 10.59
N ALA A 131 22.38 -7.89 11.07
CA ALA A 131 22.02 -8.07 12.47
C ALA A 131 22.04 -9.56 12.88
N GLU A 132 22.41 -9.84 14.14
CA GLU A 132 22.38 -11.19 14.71
C GLU A 132 20.95 -11.70 14.84
N PHE A 133 20.08 -10.88 15.41
CA PHE A 133 18.65 -11.16 15.56
C PHE A 133 17.86 -10.41 14.49
N SER A 134 17.95 -10.91 13.25
CA SER A 134 17.33 -10.27 12.09
C SER A 134 15.83 -10.57 12.00
N GLN A 135 15.02 -9.56 11.70
CA GLN A 135 13.59 -9.74 11.41
C GLN A 135 13.35 -10.64 10.19
N HIS A 136 14.31 -10.73 9.26
CA HIS A 136 14.26 -11.70 8.16
C HIS A 136 14.23 -13.15 8.64
N MET A 137 14.96 -13.48 9.72
CA MET A 137 14.96 -14.84 10.29
C MET A 137 13.63 -15.20 10.93
N GLN A 138 12.82 -14.22 11.27
CA GLN A 138 11.50 -14.41 11.88
C GLN A 138 10.35 -14.35 10.88
N GLY A 139 10.63 -14.23 9.57
CA GLY A 139 9.61 -14.03 8.55
C GLY A 139 8.88 -12.69 8.67
N ARG A 140 9.51 -11.66 9.24
CA ARG A 140 8.89 -10.39 9.60
C ARG A 140 9.48 -9.20 8.84
N ALA A 141 10.35 -9.43 7.85
CA ALA A 141 11.01 -8.40 7.07
C ALA A 141 11.11 -8.76 5.59
N MET A 142 11.15 -7.71 4.76
CA MET A 142 11.40 -7.80 3.33
C MET A 142 12.20 -6.60 2.86
N ASP A 143 13.21 -6.86 2.02
CA ASP A 143 13.96 -5.85 1.29
C ASP A 143 13.34 -5.71 -0.10
N ILE A 144 12.84 -4.52 -0.42
CA ILE A 144 12.03 -4.29 -1.62
C ILE A 144 12.57 -3.15 -2.49
N HIS A 145 12.27 -3.27 -3.79
CA HIS A 145 12.43 -2.20 -4.77
C HIS A 145 11.14 -2.07 -5.58
N VAL A 146 10.77 -0.85 -5.95
CA VAL A 146 9.63 -0.54 -6.83
C VAL A 146 10.13 0.34 -7.95
N SER A 147 9.95 -0.08 -9.21
CA SER A 147 10.69 0.47 -10.36
C SER A 147 10.22 1.86 -10.82
N ASP A 148 8.95 2.21 -10.59
CA ASP A 148 8.30 3.45 -11.06
C ASP A 148 8.33 4.59 -10.05
N VAL A 149 8.94 4.38 -8.87
CA VAL A 149 9.06 5.39 -7.81
C VAL A 149 10.43 5.37 -7.15
N SER A 150 10.87 6.51 -6.62
CA SER A 150 12.13 6.53 -5.87
C SER A 150 12.01 5.81 -4.53
N MET A 151 13.07 5.12 -4.13
CA MET A 151 13.11 4.43 -2.84
C MET A 151 13.02 5.42 -1.65
N ALA A 152 13.40 6.68 -1.85
CA ALA A 152 13.19 7.73 -0.86
C ALA A 152 11.69 7.97 -0.57
N ARG A 153 10.84 7.98 -1.60
CA ARG A 153 9.37 8.10 -1.43
C ARG A 153 8.76 6.89 -0.72
N ILE A 154 9.21 5.67 -1.06
CA ILE A 154 8.79 4.45 -0.34
C ILE A 154 9.19 4.55 1.13
N ARG A 155 10.46 4.94 1.43
CA ARG A 155 10.95 5.18 2.80
C ARG A 155 10.04 6.13 3.57
N GLU A 156 9.79 7.30 3.02
CA GLU A 156 8.97 8.33 3.68
C GLU A 156 7.55 7.85 3.94
N THR A 157 6.94 7.20 2.96
CA THR A 157 5.58 6.66 3.10
C THR A 157 5.53 5.55 4.15
N ALA A 158 6.48 4.62 4.15
CA ALA A 158 6.58 3.58 5.16
C ALA A 158 6.82 4.14 6.57
N MET A 159 7.66 5.18 6.70
CA MET A 159 7.86 5.87 7.99
C MET A 159 6.57 6.51 8.51
N ARG A 160 5.74 7.10 7.62
CA ARG A 160 4.42 7.66 8.03
C ARG A 160 3.46 6.60 8.57
N LEU A 161 3.57 5.35 8.11
CA LEU A 161 2.74 4.25 8.64
C LEU A 161 3.06 3.92 10.10
N GLN A 162 4.28 4.17 10.55
CA GLN A 162 4.74 3.89 11.93
C GLN A 162 4.41 2.47 12.40
N ARG A 163 4.58 1.46 11.54
CA ARG A 163 4.19 0.07 11.79
C ARG A 163 5.35 -0.89 12.00
N GLY A 164 6.60 -0.41 11.93
CA GLY A 164 7.79 -1.24 12.09
C GLY A 164 9.06 -0.52 11.67
N GLY A 165 10.10 -1.29 11.37
CA GLY A 165 11.39 -0.78 10.95
C GLY A 165 11.42 -0.39 9.48
N VAL A 166 12.10 0.71 9.17
CA VAL A 166 12.35 1.21 7.82
C VAL A 166 13.83 1.45 7.62
N GLY A 167 14.49 0.60 6.81
CA GLY A 167 15.87 0.75 6.40
C GLY A 167 15.99 1.31 5.00
N TYR A 168 16.83 2.32 4.78
CA TYR A 168 17.02 2.93 3.48
C TYR A 168 18.45 2.71 2.98
N TYR A 169 18.57 2.07 1.83
CA TYR A 169 19.84 1.67 1.22
C TYR A 169 19.93 2.25 -0.20
N PRO A 170 20.30 3.55 -0.33
CA PRO A 170 20.31 4.24 -1.62
C PRO A 170 21.29 3.61 -2.63
N ASP A 171 22.48 3.24 -2.19
CA ASP A 171 23.52 2.66 -3.06
C ASP A 171 23.11 1.29 -3.65
N SER A 172 22.32 0.54 -2.91
CA SER A 172 21.78 -0.76 -3.34
C SER A 172 20.36 -0.66 -3.88
N ASN A 173 19.80 0.55 -3.90
CA ASN A 173 18.48 0.90 -4.42
C ASN A 173 17.34 0.03 -3.91
N PHE A 174 17.29 -0.17 -2.58
CA PHE A 174 16.17 -0.86 -1.93
C PHE A 174 15.80 -0.22 -0.59
N VAL A 175 14.61 -0.56 -0.12
CA VAL A 175 14.12 -0.24 1.22
C VAL A 175 13.84 -1.54 1.96
N HIS A 176 14.34 -1.64 3.19
CA HIS A 176 13.95 -2.67 4.14
C HIS A 176 12.67 -2.25 4.87
N LEU A 177 11.69 -3.13 4.91
CA LEU A 177 10.47 -2.97 5.70
C LEU A 177 10.31 -4.16 6.64
N ASP A 178 9.97 -3.90 7.90
CA ASP A 178 9.66 -4.96 8.87
C ASP A 178 8.47 -4.58 9.78
N VAL A 179 7.96 -5.55 10.53
CA VAL A 179 6.86 -5.38 11.49
C VAL A 179 7.32 -5.53 12.94
N GLY A 180 8.57 -5.19 13.21
CA GLY A 180 9.12 -5.09 14.55
C GLY A 180 8.80 -3.74 15.22
N SER A 181 9.66 -3.28 16.12
CA SER A 181 9.52 -1.95 16.72
C SER A 181 9.72 -0.85 15.69
N VAL A 182 8.99 0.26 15.85
CA VAL A 182 9.08 1.42 14.96
C VAL A 182 10.45 2.07 15.08
N ARG A 183 11.21 2.09 13.99
CA ARG A 183 12.54 2.68 13.90
C ARG A 183 12.92 2.96 12.44
N ALA A 184 13.91 3.81 12.21
CA ALA A 184 14.42 4.06 10.86
C ALA A 184 15.95 4.17 10.86
N TRP A 185 16.57 3.70 9.79
CA TRP A 185 18.01 3.82 9.56
C TRP A 185 18.34 4.04 8.07
N PRO A 186 19.31 4.94 7.75
CA PRO A 186 19.84 5.93 8.67
C PRO A 186 18.72 6.85 9.19
N ARG A 187 18.91 7.44 10.38
CA ARG A 187 17.96 8.42 10.89
C ARG A 187 17.93 9.65 9.98
N MET A 188 16.78 10.28 9.87
CA MET A 188 16.63 11.58 9.20
C MET A 188 17.15 12.71 10.10
N SER A 189 17.55 13.85 9.51
CA SER A 189 17.78 15.06 10.27
C SER A 189 16.48 15.55 10.92
N TYR A 190 16.59 16.43 11.91
CA TYR A 190 15.41 17.02 12.57
C TYR A 190 14.48 17.68 11.55
N ASP A 191 15.02 18.50 10.64
CA ASP A 191 14.23 19.20 9.62
C ASP A 191 13.56 18.27 8.61
N GLN A 192 14.26 17.21 8.21
CA GLN A 192 13.67 16.17 7.32
C GLN A 192 12.50 15.49 8.01
N LEU A 193 12.68 15.11 9.28
CA LEU A 193 11.64 14.43 10.05
C LEU A 193 10.47 15.36 10.35
N ALA A 194 10.72 16.65 10.64
CA ALA A 194 9.68 17.66 10.86
C ALA A 194 8.85 17.94 9.61
N ARG A 195 9.46 17.89 8.41
CA ARG A 195 8.70 17.95 7.13
C ARG A 195 7.84 16.71 6.92
N LEU A 196 8.33 15.55 7.34
CA LEU A 196 7.59 14.29 7.21
C LEU A 196 6.40 14.20 8.19
N PHE A 197 6.56 14.77 9.40
CA PHE A 197 5.58 14.79 10.47
C PHE A 197 5.34 16.24 10.95
N PRO A 198 4.59 17.06 10.20
CA PRO A 198 4.42 18.48 10.51
C PRO A 198 3.77 18.76 11.88
N ASN A 199 2.96 17.82 12.38
CA ASN A 199 2.34 17.89 13.71
C ASN A 199 3.23 17.38 14.84
N GLY A 200 4.44 16.89 14.53
CA GLY A 200 5.37 16.31 15.50
C GLY A 200 4.97 14.93 16.04
N LYS A 201 3.84 14.36 15.59
CA LYS A 201 3.34 13.07 16.12
C LYS A 201 4.06 11.90 15.49
N THR A 202 5.22 11.56 16.01
CA THR A 202 5.99 10.38 15.59
C THR A 202 6.85 9.87 16.73
N VAL A 203 7.09 8.55 16.73
CA VAL A 203 8.06 7.90 17.61
C VAL A 203 9.45 7.80 16.98
N HIS A 204 9.59 8.18 15.69
CA HIS A 204 10.90 8.27 15.05
C HIS A 204 11.75 9.36 15.69
N LEU A 205 13.01 9.05 15.96
CA LEU A 205 13.99 10.00 16.47
C LEU A 205 14.89 10.49 15.33
N PRO A 206 15.15 11.80 15.23
CA PRO A 206 16.11 12.34 14.28
C PRO A 206 17.56 12.02 14.68
N THR A 207 18.51 12.43 13.83
CA THR A 207 19.95 12.16 14.04
C THR A 207 20.50 12.75 15.35
N ASN A 208 19.97 13.90 15.80
CA ASN A 208 20.35 14.53 17.06
C ASN A 208 19.71 13.88 18.30
N GLY A 209 18.83 12.88 18.13
CA GLY A 209 18.15 12.16 19.19
C GLY A 209 17.04 12.94 19.93
N GLN A 210 16.78 14.20 19.55
CA GLN A 210 15.74 15.01 20.18
C GLN A 210 14.38 14.77 19.51
N PRO A 211 13.34 14.32 20.25
CA PRO A 211 12.01 14.15 19.68
C PRO A 211 11.49 15.44 19.05
N LEU A 212 10.64 15.30 18.02
CA LEU A 212 9.97 16.46 17.44
C LEU A 212 9.03 17.10 18.47
N ALA A 213 9.01 18.45 18.49
CA ALA A 213 8.04 19.17 19.28
C ALA A 213 6.61 18.95 18.74
N HIS A 214 5.68 18.60 19.61
CA HIS A 214 4.27 18.52 19.24
C HIS A 214 3.76 19.93 18.91
N ARG A 215 3.41 20.17 17.64
CA ARG A 215 2.70 21.37 17.24
C ARG A 215 1.19 21.08 17.34
N GLN A 216 0.50 21.81 18.21
CA GLN A 216 -0.95 21.90 18.12
C GLN A 216 -1.30 22.59 16.78
N PRO A 217 -2.33 22.13 16.05
CA PRO A 217 -2.83 22.87 14.90
C PRO A 217 -3.12 24.31 15.38
N SER A 218 -2.51 25.30 14.74
CA SER A 218 -2.89 26.70 14.98
C SER A 218 -4.40 26.81 14.74
N ALA A 219 -5.13 27.38 15.69
CA ALA A 219 -6.54 27.69 15.51
C ALA A 219 -6.71 28.46 14.19
N PRO A 220 -7.77 28.18 13.40
CA PRO A 220 -8.03 28.94 12.18
C PRO A 220 -8.02 30.43 12.53
N ALA A 221 -7.32 31.22 11.72
CA ALA A 221 -7.29 32.66 11.89
C ALA A 221 -8.73 33.19 11.97
N PRO A 222 -9.05 34.10 12.92
CA PRO A 222 -10.38 34.65 13.00
C PRO A 222 -10.74 35.29 11.66
N PRO A 223 -12.00 35.21 11.21
CA PRO A 223 -12.40 35.80 9.94
C PRO A 223 -12.07 37.29 9.99
N CYS A 224 -11.44 37.81 8.94
CA CYS A 224 -11.16 39.23 8.80
C CYS A 224 -12.43 40.03 9.02
N ARG A 225 -12.52 40.71 10.14
CA ARG A 225 -13.49 41.80 10.37
C ARG A 225 -12.98 43.03 9.63
N ALA A 226 -13.19 43.09 8.33
CA ALA A 226 -13.06 44.32 7.61
C ALA A 226 -13.83 44.14 6.27
N CYS A 227 -15.05 44.63 6.29
CA CYS A 227 -15.78 45.35 5.23
C CYS A 227 -17.23 45.47 5.70
N ALA A 228 -17.44 46.44 6.62
CA ALA A 228 -18.71 47.11 6.73
C ALA A 228 -18.51 48.51 6.17
#